data_a709109adbfa2d800d62dee0418a9f96
#
_entry.id   a709109adbfa2d800d62dee0418a9f96
#
_cell.length_a   1.000
_cell.length_b   1.000
_cell.length_c   1.000
_cell.angle_alpha   90.00
_cell.angle_beta   90.00
_cell.angle_gamma   90.00
#
_symmetry.space_group_name_H-M   'P 1'
#
loop_
_entity.id
_entity.type
_entity.pdbx_description
1 polymer ?
#
loop_
_entity_poly.entity_id
_entity_poly.type
_entity_poly.pdbx_seq_one_letter_code
_entity_poly.pdbx_strand_id
1 'polypeptide(L)'
;LLTKEQTLFNKERYRAERKIEQNRQDIIQYDSNIKRMCEDLDYYNDHKNESHVLLNGLQEATMEEIGRELHRISKRYRGDDYKVIGSYMGLNLLVKSEWNFSGIFDRNTFFVEGVSGLKYRCGASGALPLGFKAAAEYPQAALEGIGKLIERQKENLFRLETEIPTVQQIVERKWNKTEELETLKFEC
;
A
#
# COMPACT_ATOMS: atom_id res chain seq x y z
N LEU A 1 -39.36 4.13 24.29
CA LEU A 1 -38.65 5.09 23.42
C LEU A 1 -37.22 5.33 23.91
N LEU A 2 -37.07 5.73 25.19
CA LEU A 2 -35.74 6.00 25.82
C LEU A 2 -34.76 4.84 25.78
N THR A 3 -35.24 3.59 25.93
CA THR A 3 -34.40 2.39 25.85
C THR A 3 -33.78 2.21 24.45
N LYS A 4 -34.53 2.54 23.39
CA LYS A 4 -34.02 2.52 22.02
C LYS A 4 -32.96 3.60 21.80
N GLU A 5 -33.20 4.80 22.34
CA GLU A 5 -32.24 5.93 22.26
C GLU A 5 -30.94 5.58 22.98
N GLN A 6 -31.02 5.01 24.19
CA GLN A 6 -29.86 4.53 24.93
C GLN A 6 -29.07 3.46 24.14
N THR A 7 -29.79 2.52 23.52
CA THR A 7 -29.17 1.46 22.71
C THR A 7 -28.41 2.05 21.50
N LEU A 8 -29.01 3.06 20.83
CA LEU A 8 -28.36 3.75 19.72
C LEU A 8 -27.11 4.52 20.18
N PHE A 9 -27.22 5.26 21.29
CA PHE A 9 -26.10 5.97 21.88
C PHE A 9 -24.94 5.04 22.23
N ASN A 10 -25.21 3.92 22.90
CA ASN A 10 -24.18 2.93 23.22
C ASN A 10 -23.57 2.30 21.99
N LYS A 11 -24.36 2.08 20.93
CA LYS A 11 -23.87 1.55 19.65
C LYS A 11 -22.94 2.55 18.93
N GLU A 12 -23.28 3.84 18.95
CA GLU A 12 -22.42 4.89 18.40
C GLU A 12 -21.09 4.99 19.16
N ARG A 13 -21.15 4.98 20.49
CA ARG A 13 -19.96 5.00 21.35
C ARG A 13 -19.06 3.79 21.06
N TYR A 14 -19.61 2.60 21.01
CA TYR A 14 -18.85 1.39 20.70
C TYR A 14 -18.20 1.45 19.31
N ARG A 15 -18.91 1.98 18.28
CA ARG A 15 -18.34 2.18 16.95
C ARG A 15 -17.20 3.19 16.96
N ALA A 16 -17.33 4.27 17.74
CA ALA A 16 -16.29 5.28 17.89
C ALA A 16 -15.04 4.68 18.58
N GLU A 17 -15.21 3.90 19.64
CA GLU A 17 -14.10 3.19 20.30
C GLU A 17 -13.35 2.26 19.32
N ARG A 18 -14.11 1.48 18.54
CA ARG A 18 -13.53 0.60 17.52
C ARG A 18 -12.79 1.39 16.42
N LYS A 19 -13.32 2.53 16.02
CA LYS A 19 -12.69 3.40 15.03
C LYS A 19 -11.37 3.98 15.53
N ILE A 20 -11.31 4.41 16.80
CA ILE A 20 -10.07 4.91 17.43
C ILE A 20 -9.02 3.80 17.44
N GLU A 21 -9.39 2.60 17.86
CA GLU A 21 -8.45 1.47 17.91
C GLU A 21 -7.92 1.12 16.52
N GLN A 22 -8.80 1.07 15.51
CA GLN A 22 -8.38 0.85 14.13
C GLN A 22 -7.43 1.96 13.65
N ASN A 23 -7.77 3.24 13.89
CA ASN A 23 -6.91 4.35 13.49
C ASN A 23 -5.53 4.28 14.16
N ARG A 24 -5.44 3.88 15.44
CA ARG A 24 -4.16 3.70 16.14
C ARG A 24 -3.31 2.60 15.49
N GLN A 25 -3.91 1.48 15.13
CA GLN A 25 -3.21 0.39 14.44
C GLN A 25 -2.74 0.82 13.06
N ASP A 26 -3.57 1.53 12.31
CA ASP A 26 -3.23 2.05 10.98
C ASP A 26 -2.08 3.08 11.06
N ILE A 27 -2.06 3.94 12.10
CA ILE A 27 -0.96 4.90 12.36
C ILE A 27 0.36 4.15 12.54
N ILE A 28 0.39 3.10 13.37
CA ILE A 28 1.59 2.29 13.58
C ILE A 28 2.06 1.67 12.26
N GLN A 29 1.13 1.17 11.45
CA GLN A 29 1.46 0.57 10.16
C GLN A 29 2.00 1.62 9.16
N TYR A 30 1.39 2.81 9.09
CA TYR A 30 1.89 3.89 8.24
C TYR A 30 3.28 4.36 8.66
N ASP A 31 3.53 4.55 9.96
CA ASP A 31 4.83 4.95 10.48
C ASP A 31 5.91 3.91 10.15
N SER A 32 5.61 2.63 10.34
CA SER A 32 6.49 1.53 9.96
C SER A 32 6.79 1.53 8.46
N ASN A 33 5.78 1.71 7.62
CA ASN A 33 5.95 1.74 6.17
C ASN A 33 6.78 2.95 5.72
N ILE A 34 6.56 4.13 6.31
CA ILE A 34 7.35 5.34 6.02
C ILE A 34 8.83 5.09 6.31
N LYS A 35 9.16 4.51 7.47
CA LYS A 35 10.56 4.19 7.82
C LYS A 35 11.21 3.26 6.80
N ARG A 36 10.53 2.19 6.41
CA ARG A 36 10.99 1.25 5.39
C ARG A 36 11.16 1.90 4.03
N MET A 37 10.21 2.77 3.62
CA MET A 37 10.31 3.52 2.36
C MET A 37 11.48 4.51 2.37
N CYS A 38 11.77 5.15 3.51
CA CYS A 38 12.93 6.03 3.63
C CYS A 38 14.24 5.25 3.46
N GLU A 39 14.37 4.07 4.06
CA GLU A 39 15.52 3.18 3.89
C GLU A 39 15.72 2.80 2.41
N ASP A 40 14.64 2.45 1.72
CA ASP A 40 14.69 2.10 0.30
C ASP A 40 15.04 3.31 -0.60
N LEU A 41 14.54 4.50 -0.25
CA LEU A 41 14.84 5.74 -0.96
C LEU A 41 16.31 6.14 -0.78
N ASP A 42 16.86 6.00 0.42
CA ASP A 42 18.27 6.25 0.71
C ASP A 42 19.15 5.30 -0.10
N TYR A 43 18.83 4.01 -0.10
CA TYR A 43 19.52 3.03 -0.94
C TYR A 43 19.49 3.42 -2.42
N TYR A 44 18.32 3.80 -2.94
CA TYR A 44 18.19 4.24 -4.34
C TYR A 44 19.06 5.45 -4.63
N ASN A 45 19.07 6.47 -3.76
CA ASN A 45 19.85 7.68 -3.95
C ASN A 45 21.36 7.41 -3.98
N ASP A 46 21.82 6.47 -3.18
CA ASP A 46 23.23 6.08 -3.12
C ASP A 46 23.68 5.28 -4.35
N HIS A 47 22.78 4.53 -5.00
CA HIS A 47 23.12 3.61 -6.08
C HIS A 47 22.58 4.02 -7.46
N LYS A 48 21.83 5.12 -7.58
CA LYS A 48 21.16 5.51 -8.85
C LYS A 48 22.09 5.74 -10.05
N ASN A 49 23.38 5.96 -9.81
CA ASN A 49 24.39 6.12 -10.85
C ASN A 49 24.97 4.78 -11.34
N GLU A 50 24.68 3.67 -10.67
CA GLU A 50 25.17 2.32 -10.97
C GLU A 50 24.11 1.49 -11.73
N SER A 51 23.14 2.16 -12.35
CA SER A 51 21.90 1.54 -12.80
C SER A 51 22.05 0.66 -14.03
N HIS A 52 21.96 -0.65 -13.82
CA HIS A 52 21.77 -1.64 -14.87
C HIS A 52 20.67 -2.61 -14.48
N VAL A 53 19.73 -2.84 -15.41
CA VAL A 53 18.80 -3.96 -15.31
C VAL A 53 19.52 -5.20 -15.80
N LEU A 54 19.59 -6.22 -14.94
CA LEU A 54 20.11 -7.53 -15.27
C LEU A 54 18.94 -8.52 -15.24
N LEU A 55 18.65 -9.17 -16.36
CA LEU A 55 17.64 -10.21 -16.42
C LEU A 55 18.29 -11.59 -16.39
N ASN A 56 17.64 -12.53 -15.70
CA ASN A 56 18.11 -13.91 -15.63
C ASN A 56 18.18 -14.52 -17.04
N GLY A 57 19.35 -15.01 -17.42
CA GLY A 57 19.58 -15.60 -18.74
C GLY A 57 19.99 -14.62 -19.85
N LEU A 58 20.10 -13.33 -19.55
CA LEU A 58 20.61 -12.31 -20.46
C LEU A 58 21.86 -11.68 -19.87
N GLN A 59 23.02 -11.92 -20.50
CA GLN A 59 24.29 -11.28 -20.14
C GLN A 59 24.62 -10.17 -21.14
N GLU A 60 25.10 -9.03 -20.65
CA GLU A 60 25.52 -7.88 -21.48
C GLU A 60 24.47 -7.40 -22.49
N ALA A 61 23.19 -7.46 -22.11
CA ALA A 61 22.09 -7.11 -22.99
C ALA A 61 21.92 -5.59 -23.12
N THR A 62 21.56 -5.16 -24.34
CA THR A 62 21.15 -3.78 -24.61
C THR A 62 19.78 -3.46 -23.96
N MET A 63 19.48 -2.16 -23.78
CA MET A 63 18.15 -1.74 -23.29
C MET A 63 16.99 -2.27 -24.13
N GLU A 64 17.21 -2.39 -25.45
CA GLU A 64 16.19 -2.95 -26.35
C GLU A 64 15.96 -4.45 -26.11
N GLU A 65 17.03 -5.21 -25.91
CA GLU A 65 16.96 -6.64 -25.61
C GLU A 65 16.29 -6.89 -24.25
N ILE A 66 16.64 -6.10 -23.23
CA ILE A 66 16.00 -6.13 -21.91
C ILE A 66 14.49 -5.86 -22.05
N GLY A 67 14.11 -4.78 -22.72
CA GLY A 67 12.71 -4.43 -22.92
C GLY A 67 11.93 -5.49 -23.70
N ARG A 68 12.55 -6.10 -24.72
CA ARG A 68 11.96 -7.20 -25.48
C ARG A 68 11.72 -8.43 -24.61
N GLU A 69 12.66 -8.75 -23.73
CA GLU A 69 12.52 -9.87 -22.80
C GLU A 69 11.43 -9.58 -21.74
N LEU A 70 11.34 -8.36 -21.20
CA LEU A 70 10.25 -7.98 -20.32
C LEU A 70 8.89 -8.12 -21.00
N HIS A 71 8.77 -7.71 -22.26
CA HIS A 71 7.56 -7.93 -23.07
C HIS A 71 7.26 -9.41 -23.28
N ARG A 72 8.28 -10.25 -23.48
CA ARG A 72 8.11 -11.70 -23.59
C ARG A 72 7.59 -12.30 -22.29
N ILE A 73 8.16 -11.91 -21.16
CA ILE A 73 7.72 -12.33 -19.82
C ILE A 73 6.28 -11.86 -19.56
N SER A 74 5.95 -10.61 -19.90
CA SER A 74 4.60 -10.05 -19.69
C SER A 74 3.51 -10.84 -20.41
N LYS A 75 3.82 -11.45 -21.53
CA LYS A 75 2.87 -12.26 -22.32
C LYS A 75 2.79 -13.72 -21.86
N ARG A 76 3.91 -14.28 -21.39
CA ARG A 76 4.02 -15.74 -21.18
C ARG A 76 3.96 -16.19 -19.72
N TYR A 77 4.40 -15.34 -18.80
CA TYR A 77 4.41 -15.73 -17.37
C TYR A 77 2.98 -15.96 -16.87
N ARG A 78 2.81 -17.01 -16.08
CA ARG A 78 1.58 -17.32 -15.33
C ARG A 78 1.99 -17.87 -13.97
N GLY A 79 1.72 -17.11 -12.92
CA GLY A 79 2.05 -17.49 -11.54
C GLY A 79 1.47 -16.52 -10.53
N ASP A 80 0.93 -17.06 -9.45
CA ASP A 80 0.27 -16.30 -8.38
C ASP A 80 1.26 -15.69 -7.39
N ASP A 81 2.49 -16.21 -7.37
CA ASP A 81 3.55 -15.73 -6.48
C ASP A 81 4.48 -14.76 -7.19
N TYR A 82 5.19 -13.97 -6.39
CA TYR A 82 6.27 -13.13 -6.89
C TYR A 82 7.45 -13.99 -7.35
N LYS A 83 7.83 -13.87 -8.61
CA LYS A 83 8.98 -14.56 -9.18
C LYS A 83 10.09 -13.56 -9.48
N VAL A 84 11.29 -13.84 -8.99
CA VAL A 84 12.50 -13.09 -9.34
C VAL A 84 12.87 -13.38 -10.78
N ILE A 85 12.94 -12.34 -11.61
CA ILE A 85 13.30 -12.41 -13.04
C ILE A 85 14.65 -11.77 -13.34
N GLY A 86 15.21 -11.06 -12.38
CA GLY A 86 16.47 -10.36 -12.50
C GLY A 86 16.72 -9.42 -11.35
N SER A 87 17.54 -8.41 -11.59
CA SER A 87 17.83 -7.36 -10.62
C SER A 87 17.93 -5.98 -11.29
N TYR A 88 17.75 -4.97 -10.46
CA TYR A 88 18.00 -3.57 -10.80
C TYR A 88 18.73 -2.92 -9.63
N MET A 89 19.93 -2.40 -9.86
CA MET A 89 20.77 -1.83 -8.80
C MET A 89 21.00 -2.78 -7.62
N GLY A 90 21.15 -4.08 -7.86
CA GLY A 90 21.25 -5.11 -6.82
C GLY A 90 19.93 -5.49 -6.15
N LEU A 91 18.85 -4.77 -6.40
CA LEU A 91 17.50 -5.08 -5.90
C LEU A 91 16.80 -6.12 -6.79
N ASN A 92 15.99 -6.99 -6.20
CA ASN A 92 15.24 -7.98 -6.97
C ASN A 92 14.21 -7.35 -7.87
N LEU A 93 14.22 -7.71 -9.15
CA LEU A 93 13.16 -7.43 -10.09
C LEU A 93 12.20 -8.62 -10.14
N LEU A 94 10.92 -8.37 -9.88
CA LEU A 94 9.90 -9.39 -9.70
C LEU A 94 8.80 -9.27 -10.74
N VAL A 95 8.17 -10.41 -11.05
CA VAL A 95 6.92 -10.46 -11.81
C VAL A 95 5.87 -11.27 -11.05
N LYS A 96 4.60 -10.86 -11.19
CA LYS A 96 3.44 -11.56 -10.64
C LYS A 96 2.28 -11.44 -11.62
N SER A 97 1.50 -12.54 -11.79
CA SER A 97 0.26 -12.50 -12.57
C SER A 97 -0.88 -11.89 -11.74
N GLU A 98 -1.64 -11.01 -12.36
CA GLU A 98 -2.89 -10.49 -11.83
C GLU A 98 -4.06 -11.20 -12.52
N TRP A 99 -5.07 -11.57 -11.72
CA TRP A 99 -6.26 -12.28 -12.16
C TRP A 99 -7.49 -11.45 -11.82
N ASN A 100 -8.49 -11.45 -12.67
CA ASN A 100 -9.76 -10.79 -12.38
C ASN A 100 -10.62 -11.61 -11.40
N PHE A 101 -11.75 -11.07 -10.98
CA PHE A 101 -12.68 -11.71 -10.05
C PHE A 101 -13.23 -13.06 -10.57
N SER A 102 -13.19 -13.30 -11.87
CA SER A 102 -13.63 -14.55 -12.48
C SER A 102 -12.51 -15.58 -12.59
N GLY A 103 -11.32 -15.32 -12.04
CA GLY A 103 -10.17 -16.20 -12.13
C GLY A 103 -9.55 -16.23 -13.53
N ILE A 104 -9.83 -15.23 -14.36
CA ILE A 104 -9.24 -15.10 -15.71
C ILE A 104 -8.00 -14.21 -15.58
N PHE A 105 -6.91 -14.65 -16.24
CA PHE A 105 -5.68 -13.86 -16.32
C PHE A 105 -5.97 -12.47 -16.91
N ASP A 106 -5.53 -11.45 -16.19
CA ASP A 106 -5.61 -10.05 -16.62
C ASP A 106 -4.29 -9.61 -17.24
N ARG A 107 -3.23 -9.59 -16.43
CA ARG A 107 -1.91 -9.13 -16.86
C ARG A 107 -0.79 -9.65 -15.97
N ASN A 108 0.44 -9.47 -16.40
CA ASN A 108 1.63 -9.58 -15.56
C ASN A 108 2.10 -8.20 -15.13
N THR A 109 2.31 -8.02 -13.84
CA THR A 109 2.80 -6.79 -13.24
C THR A 109 4.22 -7.00 -12.71
N PHE A 110 5.07 -6.00 -12.91
CA PHE A 110 6.46 -6.01 -12.48
C PHE A 110 6.64 -5.18 -11.22
N PHE A 111 7.59 -5.57 -10.38
CA PHE A 111 7.89 -4.92 -9.12
C PHE A 111 9.41 -4.87 -8.89
N VAL A 112 9.87 -3.85 -8.20
CA VAL A 112 11.20 -3.82 -7.60
C VAL A 112 11.06 -4.02 -6.11
N GLU A 113 11.80 -4.98 -5.54
CA GLU A 113 11.82 -5.23 -4.12
C GLU A 113 12.94 -4.42 -3.47
N GLY A 114 12.58 -3.46 -2.61
CA GLY A 114 13.53 -2.65 -1.87
C GLY A 114 14.33 -3.44 -0.85
N VAL A 115 15.38 -2.85 -0.30
CA VAL A 115 16.19 -3.46 0.78
C VAL A 115 15.36 -3.76 2.03
N SER A 116 14.33 -2.97 2.26
CA SER A 116 13.36 -3.18 3.35
C SER A 116 12.40 -4.35 3.10
N GLY A 117 12.41 -4.94 1.90
CA GLY A 117 11.47 -5.97 1.45
C GLY A 117 10.11 -5.43 0.98
N LEU A 118 9.92 -4.11 0.90
CA LEU A 118 8.74 -3.54 0.24
C LEU A 118 8.84 -3.73 -1.28
N LYS A 119 7.68 -3.97 -1.91
CA LYS A 119 7.59 -4.19 -3.35
C LYS A 119 6.96 -2.99 -4.04
N TYR A 120 7.75 -2.30 -4.85
CA TYR A 120 7.34 -1.12 -5.60
C TYR A 120 6.88 -1.52 -6.98
N ARG A 121 5.61 -1.26 -7.27
CA ARG A 121 5.00 -1.57 -8.56
C ARG A 121 5.60 -0.70 -9.67
N CYS A 122 6.05 -1.32 -10.74
CA CYS A 122 6.47 -0.62 -11.94
C CYS A 122 5.25 -0.12 -12.70
N GLY A 123 5.04 1.20 -12.67
CA GLY A 123 3.96 1.89 -13.36
C GLY A 123 2.58 1.81 -12.71
N ALA A 124 1.81 2.86 -12.87
CA ALA A 124 0.51 3.02 -12.23
C ALA A 124 -0.54 2.01 -12.74
N SER A 125 -0.55 1.73 -14.04
CA SER A 125 -1.48 0.78 -14.66
C SER A 125 -1.02 -0.68 -14.61
N GLY A 126 0.25 -0.94 -14.24
CA GLY A 126 0.87 -2.26 -14.30
C GLY A 126 1.21 -2.76 -15.71
N ALA A 127 0.77 -2.05 -16.76
CA ALA A 127 1.11 -2.39 -18.14
C ALA A 127 2.49 -1.85 -18.52
N LEU A 128 3.30 -2.68 -19.21
CA LEU A 128 4.57 -2.21 -19.74
C LEU A 128 4.37 -1.15 -20.84
N PRO A 129 5.26 -0.14 -20.92
CA PRO A 129 5.33 0.76 -22.05
C PRO A 129 5.51 -0.03 -23.36
N LEU A 130 4.95 0.45 -24.47
CA LEU A 130 5.05 -0.23 -25.77
C LEU A 130 6.49 -0.25 -26.33
N GLY A 131 7.27 0.80 -26.06
CA GLY A 131 8.66 0.88 -26.51
C GLY A 131 9.59 0.03 -25.64
N PHE A 132 10.50 -0.73 -26.26
CA PHE A 132 11.41 -1.61 -25.52
C PHE A 132 12.36 -0.85 -24.59
N LYS A 133 12.91 0.29 -25.00
CA LYS A 133 13.75 1.12 -24.14
C LYS A 133 12.99 1.62 -22.93
N ALA A 134 11.79 2.15 -23.14
CA ALA A 134 10.93 2.61 -22.06
C ALA A 134 10.53 1.47 -21.10
N ALA A 135 10.31 0.26 -21.63
CA ALA A 135 10.05 -0.92 -20.81
C ALA A 135 11.27 -1.29 -19.94
N ALA A 136 12.49 -1.18 -20.46
CA ALA A 136 13.71 -1.43 -19.73
C ALA A 136 13.99 -0.38 -18.62
N GLU A 137 13.51 0.86 -18.77
CA GLU A 137 13.59 1.93 -17.78
C GLU A 137 12.49 1.87 -16.71
N TYR A 138 11.52 0.98 -16.88
CA TYR A 138 10.35 0.86 -16.01
C TYR A 138 10.67 0.59 -14.53
N PRO A 139 11.69 -0.24 -14.18
CA PRO A 139 12.12 -0.41 -12.80
C PRO A 139 12.63 0.87 -12.14
N GLN A 140 13.32 1.73 -12.89
CA GLN A 140 13.79 3.01 -12.38
C GLN A 140 12.63 3.91 -11.94
N ALA A 141 11.60 4.04 -12.76
CA ALA A 141 10.44 4.85 -12.46
C ALA A 141 9.72 4.41 -11.18
N ALA A 142 9.75 3.11 -10.83
CA ALA A 142 9.20 2.60 -9.58
C ALA A 142 9.93 3.16 -8.35
N LEU A 143 11.25 3.20 -8.39
CA LEU A 143 12.08 3.70 -7.29
C LEU A 143 12.06 5.24 -7.20
N GLU A 144 12.06 5.94 -8.31
CA GLU A 144 11.89 7.40 -8.37
C GLU A 144 10.56 7.86 -7.75
N GLY A 145 9.55 7.01 -7.81
CA GLY A 145 8.23 7.26 -7.21
C GLY A 145 8.17 7.16 -5.69
N ILE A 146 9.18 6.59 -5.01
CA ILE A 146 9.15 6.32 -3.57
C ILE A 146 8.92 7.60 -2.75
N GLY A 147 9.57 8.71 -3.10
CA GLY A 147 9.39 9.98 -2.40
C GLY A 147 7.93 10.45 -2.39
N LYS A 148 7.21 10.31 -3.50
CA LYS A 148 5.77 10.63 -3.57
C LYS A 148 4.92 9.67 -2.74
N LEU A 149 5.31 8.40 -2.67
CA LEU A 149 4.63 7.42 -1.82
C LEU A 149 4.80 7.76 -0.34
N ILE A 150 6.01 8.17 0.08
CA ILE A 150 6.28 8.63 1.45
C ILE A 150 5.38 9.81 1.81
N GLU A 151 5.32 10.84 0.97
CA GLU A 151 4.47 12.01 1.23
C GLU A 151 2.99 11.63 1.35
N ARG A 152 2.49 10.77 0.49
CA ARG A 152 1.12 10.26 0.57
C ARG A 152 0.85 9.47 1.85
N GLN A 153 1.82 8.68 2.32
CA GLN A 153 1.69 7.94 3.59
C GLN A 153 1.66 8.91 4.79
N LYS A 154 2.51 9.95 4.77
CA LYS A 154 2.51 11.01 5.80
C LYS A 154 1.18 11.77 5.85
N GLU A 155 0.59 12.11 4.71
CA GLU A 155 -0.72 12.74 4.63
C GLU A 155 -1.82 11.87 5.25
N ASN A 156 -1.81 10.56 4.95
CA ASN A 156 -2.74 9.60 5.53
C ASN A 156 -2.56 9.49 7.05
N LEU A 157 -1.32 9.41 7.52
CA LEU A 157 -0.99 9.37 8.95
C LEU A 157 -1.52 10.61 9.66
N PHE A 158 -1.21 11.80 9.15
CA PHE A 158 -1.68 13.07 9.70
C PHE A 158 -3.21 13.14 9.77
N ARG A 159 -3.92 12.67 8.73
CA ARG A 159 -5.38 12.62 8.71
C ARG A 159 -5.93 11.73 9.83
N LEU A 160 -5.35 10.56 10.05
CA LEU A 160 -5.78 9.64 11.12
C LEU A 160 -5.50 10.22 12.50
N GLU A 161 -4.34 10.83 12.71
CA GLU A 161 -4.00 11.51 13.97
C GLU A 161 -4.98 12.64 14.29
N THR A 162 -5.40 13.39 13.27
CA THR A 162 -6.36 14.50 13.43
C THR A 162 -7.78 13.99 13.64
N GLU A 163 -8.15 12.84 13.11
CA GLU A 163 -9.48 12.23 13.27
C GLU A 163 -9.70 11.71 14.70
N ILE A 164 -8.67 11.17 15.37
CA ILE A 164 -8.79 10.55 16.70
C ILE A 164 -9.42 11.50 17.73
N PRO A 165 -8.97 12.77 17.94
CA PRO A 165 -9.58 13.67 18.91
C PRO A 165 -11.06 13.94 18.63
N THR A 166 -11.45 14.02 17.36
CA THR A 166 -12.85 14.24 16.95
C THR A 166 -13.72 13.04 17.32
N VAL A 167 -13.23 11.83 17.04
CA VAL A 167 -13.95 10.58 17.38
C VAL A 167 -13.96 10.36 18.89
N GLN A 168 -12.89 10.76 19.61
CA GLN A 168 -12.80 10.68 21.06
C GLN A 168 -13.92 11.47 21.75
N GLN A 169 -14.32 12.62 21.22
CA GLN A 169 -15.43 13.40 21.75
C GLN A 169 -16.75 12.63 21.72
N ILE A 170 -16.95 11.71 20.77
CA ILE A 170 -18.14 10.86 20.71
C ILE A 170 -18.11 9.85 21.84
N VAL A 171 -16.96 9.28 22.14
CA VAL A 171 -16.77 8.31 23.24
C VAL A 171 -17.03 8.96 24.59
N GLU A 172 -16.59 10.22 24.76
CA GLU A 172 -16.68 10.98 26.00
C GLU A 172 -18.06 11.60 26.26
N ARG A 173 -18.94 11.62 25.26
CA ARG A 173 -20.33 12.08 25.44
C ARG A 173 -21.03 11.27 26.52
N LYS A 174 -21.69 11.99 27.44
CA LYS A 174 -22.58 11.37 28.42
C LYS A 174 -24.00 11.35 27.87
N TRP A 175 -24.69 10.22 28.09
CA TRP A 175 -26.09 10.16 27.75
C TRP A 175 -26.88 10.94 28.84
N ASN A 176 -27.52 12.03 28.44
CA ASN A 176 -28.11 13.02 29.35
C ASN A 176 -29.50 12.64 29.87
N LYS A 177 -30.07 11.47 29.44
CA LYS A 177 -31.41 11.03 29.87
C LYS A 177 -31.35 9.81 30.79
N THR A 178 -30.23 9.57 31.47
CA THR A 178 -30.06 8.43 32.39
C THR A 178 -31.04 8.51 33.56
N GLU A 179 -31.13 9.68 34.19
CA GLU A 179 -32.03 9.93 35.34
C GLU A 179 -33.52 9.76 34.95
N GLU A 180 -33.92 10.27 33.80
CA GLU A 180 -35.27 10.14 33.26
C GLU A 180 -35.64 8.67 33.00
N LEU A 181 -34.68 7.88 32.47
CA LEU A 181 -34.89 6.46 32.22
C LEU A 181 -35.02 5.67 33.55
N GLU A 182 -34.21 5.99 34.55
CA GLU A 182 -34.26 5.37 35.88
C GLU A 182 -35.59 5.67 36.56
N THR A 183 -36.05 6.90 36.54
CA THR A 183 -37.35 7.31 37.10
C THR A 183 -38.48 6.51 36.46
N LEU A 184 -38.52 6.40 35.15
CA LEU A 184 -39.55 5.62 34.43
C LEU A 184 -39.51 4.12 34.70
N LYS A 185 -38.34 3.56 35.04
CA LYS A 185 -38.23 2.13 35.44
C LYS A 185 -38.75 1.87 36.87
N PHE A 186 -38.70 2.87 37.73
CA PHE A 186 -39.23 2.75 39.10
C PHE A 186 -40.76 2.95 39.19
N GLU A 187 -41.36 3.60 38.20
CA GLU A 187 -42.80 3.85 38.13
C GLU A 187 -43.60 2.72 37.46
N CYS A 188 -42.92 1.70 36.92
CA CYS A 188 -43.50 0.46 36.35
C CYS A 188 -43.33 -0.71 37.29
#